data_8c6deef6dcb26b1fb11a7622392c8956
#
_entry.id   8c6deef6dcb26b1fb11a7622392c8956
#
_cell.length_a   1.000
_cell.length_b   1.000
_cell.length_c   1.000
_cell.angle_alpha   90.00
_cell.angle_beta   90.00
_cell.angle_gamma   90.00
#
_symmetry.space_group_name_H-M   'P 1'
#
loop_
_entity.id
_entity.type
_entity.pdbx_description
1 polymer ?
#
loop_
_entity_poly.entity_id
_entity_poly.type
_entity_poly.pdbx_seq_one_letter_code
_entity_poly.pdbx_strand_id
1 'polypeptide(L)'
;MSAEEKQKGVITASAGNHAQGVAHSAKKFGVPAIIVMPFATPLLKVLGTKQLGAEVLLRGDNFDEAFAFATEYAQQEGLTFIHPFDDEMVMAGQGTIALEMLDAPNQFDYVVVPVGGGGLISGVASAIKQLDPRIRVIGATAKGAPAMYNSFQAGKVINSTSVRTIADGIAVRDVSPNVLNEEIGRASCRERV
;
A
#
# COMPACT_ATOMS: atom_id res chain seq x y z
N MET A 1 -0.87 -10.69 15.43
CA MET A 1 0.27 -11.64 15.41
C MET A 1 0.39 -12.32 16.78
N SER A 2 0.50 -13.64 16.81
CA SER A 2 0.83 -14.44 18.00
C SER A 2 2.27 -14.20 18.45
N ALA A 3 2.66 -14.74 19.60
CA ALA A 3 4.04 -14.66 20.08
C ALA A 3 5.02 -15.40 19.14
N GLU A 4 4.60 -16.54 18.60
CA GLU A 4 5.38 -17.33 17.64
C GLU A 4 5.59 -16.59 16.31
N GLU A 5 4.51 -16.00 15.75
CA GLU A 5 4.61 -15.18 14.54
C GLU A 5 5.54 -13.98 14.71
N LYS A 6 5.49 -13.31 15.88
CA LYS A 6 6.40 -12.20 16.19
C LYS A 6 7.86 -12.65 16.28
N GLN A 7 8.11 -13.84 16.79
CA GLN A 7 9.46 -14.39 16.90
C GLN A 7 10.03 -14.75 15.53
N LYS A 8 9.22 -15.32 14.64
CA LYS A 8 9.62 -15.62 13.26
C LYS A 8 9.86 -14.35 12.46
N GLY A 9 8.97 -13.36 12.56
CA GLY A 9 9.10 -12.08 11.90
C GLY A 9 8.12 -11.85 10.78
N VAL A 10 8.30 -10.71 10.10
CA VAL A 10 7.46 -10.27 8.99
C VAL A 10 8.27 -10.11 7.71
N ILE A 11 7.60 -10.25 6.57
CA ILE A 11 8.18 -10.00 5.25
C ILE A 11 7.19 -9.22 4.38
N THR A 12 7.71 -8.37 3.50
CA THR A 12 6.93 -7.72 2.45
C THR A 12 7.78 -7.46 1.21
N ALA A 13 7.10 -7.19 0.08
CA ALA A 13 7.74 -6.69 -1.13
C ALA A 13 7.34 -5.23 -1.35
N SER A 14 8.30 -4.32 -1.27
CA SER A 14 8.08 -2.89 -1.53
C SER A 14 9.41 -2.14 -1.58
N ALA A 15 9.52 -1.15 -2.45
CA ALA A 15 10.64 -0.21 -2.49
C ALA A 15 10.26 1.22 -2.08
N GLY A 16 9.09 1.41 -1.48
CA GLY A 16 8.52 2.72 -1.12
C GLY A 16 8.13 2.88 0.34
N ASN A 17 7.06 3.65 0.56
CA ASN A 17 6.56 3.99 1.90
C ASN A 17 6.16 2.75 2.71
N HIS A 18 5.56 1.74 2.07
CA HIS A 18 5.17 0.50 2.76
C HIS A 18 6.40 -0.23 3.33
N ALA A 19 7.49 -0.34 2.55
CA ALA A 19 8.75 -0.92 3.03
C ALA A 19 9.26 -0.23 4.30
N GLN A 20 9.26 1.10 4.31
CA GLN A 20 9.71 1.89 5.46
C GLN A 20 8.73 1.78 6.63
N GLY A 21 7.43 1.78 6.37
CA GLY A 21 6.39 1.60 7.38
C GLY A 21 6.50 0.26 8.10
N VAL A 22 6.67 -0.83 7.35
CA VAL A 22 6.89 -2.17 7.92
C VAL A 22 8.18 -2.23 8.72
N ALA A 23 9.30 -1.73 8.16
CA ALA A 23 10.60 -1.71 8.84
C ALA A 23 10.55 -0.92 10.15
N HIS A 24 9.96 0.29 10.12
CA HIS A 24 9.81 1.14 11.31
C HIS A 24 8.94 0.48 12.39
N SER A 25 7.79 -0.06 12.00
CA SER A 25 6.87 -0.71 12.93
C SER A 25 7.48 -1.98 13.53
N ALA A 26 8.10 -2.80 12.71
CA ALA A 26 8.78 -4.01 13.16
C ALA A 26 9.87 -3.70 14.19
N LYS A 27 10.71 -2.69 13.93
CA LYS A 27 11.72 -2.21 14.88
C LYS A 27 11.09 -1.75 16.20
N LYS A 28 9.99 -0.98 16.12
CA LYS A 28 9.29 -0.48 17.32
C LYS A 28 8.75 -1.60 18.19
N PHE A 29 8.28 -2.68 17.58
CA PHE A 29 7.73 -3.85 18.29
C PHE A 29 8.73 -4.97 18.55
N GLY A 30 10.00 -4.81 18.18
CA GLY A 30 11.04 -5.81 18.34
C GLY A 30 10.83 -7.08 17.50
N VAL A 31 10.21 -6.93 16.33
CA VAL A 31 9.90 -8.01 15.40
C VAL A 31 10.92 -7.99 14.25
N PRO A 32 11.56 -9.12 13.89
CA PRO A 32 12.42 -9.19 12.70
C PRO A 32 11.62 -8.84 11.43
N ALA A 33 12.23 -8.06 10.53
CA ALA A 33 11.59 -7.68 9.27
C ALA A 33 12.50 -7.89 8.07
N ILE A 34 11.97 -8.52 7.03
CA ILE A 34 12.60 -8.68 5.73
C ILE A 34 11.83 -7.88 4.70
N ILE A 35 12.54 -7.06 3.93
CA ILE A 35 11.96 -6.28 2.85
C ILE A 35 12.58 -6.72 1.54
N VAL A 36 11.76 -7.23 0.64
CA VAL A 36 12.19 -7.64 -0.70
C VAL A 36 12.01 -6.49 -1.67
N MET A 37 13.05 -6.18 -2.43
CA MET A 37 13.07 -5.10 -3.42
C MET A 37 13.64 -5.61 -4.74
N PRO A 38 13.17 -5.10 -5.90
CA PRO A 38 13.81 -5.37 -7.19
C PRO A 38 15.28 -4.96 -7.23
N PHE A 39 16.09 -5.62 -8.07
CA PHE A 39 17.51 -5.27 -8.27
C PHE A 39 17.71 -3.83 -8.69
N ALA A 40 16.81 -3.28 -9.50
CA ALA A 40 16.87 -1.91 -9.99
C ALA A 40 16.50 -0.84 -8.97
N THR A 41 16.20 -1.22 -7.70
CA THR A 41 15.81 -0.26 -6.66
C THR A 41 16.94 0.73 -6.35
N PRO A 42 16.68 2.05 -6.37
CA PRO A 42 17.69 3.06 -6.05
C PRO A 42 18.32 2.83 -4.67
N LEU A 43 19.65 2.95 -4.62
CA LEU A 43 20.44 2.69 -3.40
C LEU A 43 19.94 3.47 -2.17
N LEU A 44 19.49 4.71 -2.37
CA LEU A 44 18.95 5.52 -1.27
C LEU A 44 17.72 4.89 -0.59
N LYS A 45 16.84 4.24 -1.36
CA LYS A 45 15.67 3.52 -0.82
C LYS A 45 16.10 2.28 -0.03
N VAL A 46 17.06 1.54 -0.57
CA VAL A 46 17.65 0.37 0.12
C VAL A 46 18.29 0.77 1.44
N LEU A 47 19.14 1.80 1.43
CA LEU A 47 19.83 2.28 2.63
C LEU A 47 18.85 2.84 3.67
N GLY A 48 17.86 3.64 3.23
CA GLY A 48 16.84 4.18 4.13
C GLY A 48 16.06 3.09 4.86
N THR A 49 15.70 2.02 4.16
CA THR A 49 15.00 0.88 4.77
C THR A 49 15.90 0.09 5.74
N LYS A 50 17.18 -0.13 5.38
CA LYS A 50 18.15 -0.77 6.28
C LYS A 50 18.40 0.03 7.55
N GLN A 51 18.45 1.36 7.47
CA GLN A 51 18.61 2.24 8.65
C GLN A 51 17.43 2.13 9.62
N LEU A 52 16.25 1.76 9.14
CA LEU A 52 15.10 1.45 9.98
C LEU A 52 15.18 0.09 10.66
N GLY A 53 16.23 -0.69 10.41
CA GLY A 53 16.51 -1.95 11.09
C GLY A 53 16.02 -3.21 10.39
N ALA A 54 15.46 -3.10 9.20
CA ALA A 54 15.04 -4.26 8.42
C ALA A 54 16.21 -4.86 7.61
N GLU A 55 16.16 -6.16 7.39
CA GLU A 55 16.95 -6.82 6.37
C GLU A 55 16.36 -6.52 4.98
N VAL A 56 17.20 -6.19 4.00
CA VAL A 56 16.76 -5.95 2.63
C VAL A 56 17.36 -7.00 1.72
N LEU A 57 16.47 -7.74 1.05
CA LEU A 57 16.82 -8.71 0.02
C LEU A 57 16.51 -8.13 -1.36
N LEU A 58 17.51 -8.05 -2.22
CA LEU A 58 17.32 -7.66 -3.61
C LEU A 58 16.99 -8.92 -4.44
N ARG A 59 15.80 -8.96 -5.05
CA ARG A 59 15.32 -10.10 -5.84
C ARG A 59 14.43 -9.64 -6.98
N GLY A 60 14.61 -10.26 -8.14
CA GLY A 60 13.83 -9.99 -9.34
C GLY A 60 14.17 -8.67 -10.02
N ASP A 61 13.77 -8.54 -11.26
CA ASP A 61 14.01 -7.34 -12.08
C ASP A 61 12.88 -6.29 -11.94
N ASN A 62 11.72 -6.72 -11.44
CA ASN A 62 10.53 -5.89 -11.27
C ASN A 62 9.80 -6.21 -9.97
N PHE A 63 8.74 -5.43 -9.70
CA PHE A 63 7.93 -5.59 -8.47
C PHE A 63 7.26 -6.97 -8.40
N ASP A 64 6.73 -7.47 -9.50
CA ASP A 64 5.96 -8.74 -9.50
C ASP A 64 6.86 -9.92 -9.14
N GLU A 65 8.09 -9.95 -9.64
CA GLU A 65 9.07 -10.97 -9.32
C GLU A 65 9.54 -10.88 -7.85
N ALA A 66 9.75 -9.65 -7.35
CA ALA A 66 10.08 -9.43 -5.95
C ALA A 66 8.93 -9.86 -5.03
N PHE A 67 7.67 -9.59 -5.43
CA PHE A 67 6.47 -9.98 -4.71
C PHE A 67 6.30 -11.50 -4.68
N ALA A 68 6.45 -12.17 -5.82
CA ALA A 68 6.37 -13.63 -5.92
C ALA A 68 7.42 -14.28 -5.02
N PHE A 69 8.67 -13.82 -5.09
CA PHE A 69 9.74 -14.30 -4.20
C PHE A 69 9.39 -14.10 -2.72
N ALA A 70 8.92 -12.91 -2.34
CA ALA A 70 8.58 -12.62 -0.94
C ALA A 70 7.45 -13.51 -0.41
N THR A 71 6.45 -13.79 -1.26
CA THR A 71 5.32 -14.66 -0.91
C THR A 71 5.77 -16.10 -0.72
N GLU A 72 6.58 -16.62 -1.64
CA GLU A 72 7.15 -17.98 -1.53
C GLU A 72 8.06 -18.13 -0.31
N TYR A 73 8.94 -17.16 -0.10
CA TYR A 73 9.86 -17.16 1.04
C TYR A 73 9.12 -17.07 2.38
N ALA A 74 8.04 -16.28 2.44
CA ALA A 74 7.16 -16.21 3.61
C ALA A 74 6.61 -17.59 4.00
N GLN A 75 6.16 -18.38 3.02
CA GLN A 75 5.62 -19.72 3.24
C GLN A 75 6.71 -20.70 3.69
N GLN A 76 7.88 -20.65 3.07
CA GLN A 76 9.01 -21.55 3.37
C GLN A 76 9.55 -21.34 4.79
N GLU A 77 9.71 -20.08 5.21
CA GLU A 77 10.29 -19.70 6.50
C GLU A 77 9.22 -19.49 7.60
N GLY A 78 7.95 -19.58 7.25
CA GLY A 78 6.83 -19.36 8.18
C GLY A 78 6.74 -17.91 8.68
N LEU A 79 7.13 -16.93 7.85
CA LEU A 79 7.05 -15.51 8.15
C LEU A 79 5.62 -14.99 7.89
N THR A 80 5.24 -13.95 8.62
CA THR A 80 3.97 -13.25 8.32
C THR A 80 4.19 -12.30 7.15
N PHE A 81 3.51 -12.55 6.03
CA PHE A 81 3.54 -11.64 4.88
C PHE A 81 2.64 -10.44 5.14
N ILE A 82 3.18 -9.23 5.05
CA ILE A 82 2.43 -7.97 5.19
C ILE A 82 2.15 -7.42 3.80
N HIS A 83 0.89 -7.55 3.35
CA HIS A 83 0.50 -7.10 2.02
C HIS A 83 0.51 -5.56 1.93
N PRO A 84 1.03 -4.96 0.84
CA PRO A 84 1.20 -3.50 0.74
C PRO A 84 -0.12 -2.70 0.67
N PHE A 85 -1.24 -3.31 0.32
CA PHE A 85 -2.52 -2.62 0.18
C PHE A 85 -3.76 -3.51 0.36
N ASP A 86 -3.69 -4.82 0.13
CA ASP A 86 -4.81 -5.76 0.26
C ASP A 86 -4.75 -6.48 1.61
N ASP A 87 -4.85 -5.72 2.67
CA ASP A 87 -4.84 -6.19 4.06
C ASP A 87 -5.67 -5.22 4.91
N GLU A 88 -6.72 -5.71 5.56
CA GLU A 88 -7.64 -4.90 6.36
C GLU A 88 -6.94 -4.14 7.48
N MET A 89 -5.95 -4.74 8.14
CA MET A 89 -5.22 -4.10 9.22
C MET A 89 -4.28 -3.01 8.69
N VAL A 90 -3.69 -3.22 7.50
CA VAL A 90 -2.90 -2.18 6.82
C VAL A 90 -3.82 -1.04 6.38
N MET A 91 -4.99 -1.33 5.78
CA MET A 91 -5.97 -0.32 5.42
C MET A 91 -6.46 0.46 6.65
N ALA A 92 -6.76 -0.21 7.76
CA ALA A 92 -7.15 0.46 9.02
C ALA A 92 -6.04 1.38 9.54
N GLY A 93 -4.77 0.96 9.43
CA GLY A 93 -3.62 1.80 9.74
C GLY A 93 -3.56 3.06 8.88
N GLN A 94 -3.86 2.97 7.58
CA GLN A 94 -3.95 4.14 6.70
C GLN A 94 -5.09 5.08 7.09
N GLY A 95 -6.17 4.55 7.64
CA GLY A 95 -7.30 5.35 8.14
C GLY A 95 -6.92 6.33 9.26
N THR A 96 -5.84 6.07 10.01
CA THR A 96 -5.35 6.99 11.05
C THR A 96 -4.93 8.34 10.50
N ILE A 97 -4.51 8.43 9.24
CA ILE A 97 -4.22 9.68 8.52
C ILE A 97 -5.46 10.59 8.54
N ALA A 98 -6.64 10.03 8.28
CA ALA A 98 -7.89 10.79 8.31
C ALA A 98 -8.22 11.27 9.71
N LEU A 99 -7.95 10.48 10.76
CA LEU A 99 -8.16 10.90 12.15
C LEU A 99 -7.30 12.13 12.47
N GLU A 100 -6.01 12.10 12.13
CA GLU A 100 -5.09 13.20 12.34
C GLU A 100 -5.48 14.45 11.54
N MET A 101 -5.94 14.27 10.29
CA MET A 101 -6.42 15.37 9.46
C MET A 101 -7.66 16.05 10.04
N LEU A 102 -8.62 15.25 10.55
CA LEU A 102 -9.87 15.76 11.10
C LEU A 102 -9.71 16.39 12.49
N ASP A 103 -8.67 16.01 13.25
CA ASP A 103 -8.29 16.63 14.52
C ASP A 103 -7.58 17.99 14.31
N ALA A 104 -7.09 18.28 13.13
CA ALA A 104 -6.47 19.55 12.80
C ALA A 104 -7.53 20.68 12.76
N PRO A 105 -7.15 21.94 13.08
CA PRO A 105 -8.09 23.06 13.15
C PRO A 105 -8.65 23.49 11.78
N ASN A 106 -8.14 22.92 10.69
CA ASN A 106 -8.59 23.23 9.34
C ASN A 106 -9.81 22.40 8.96
N GLN A 107 -10.75 23.04 8.25
CA GLN A 107 -11.86 22.32 7.64
C GLN A 107 -11.54 21.99 6.17
N PHE A 108 -11.95 20.80 5.75
CA PHE A 108 -11.73 20.33 4.38
C PHE A 108 -13.08 20.06 3.71
N ASP A 109 -13.25 20.56 2.49
CA ASP A 109 -14.38 20.18 1.62
C ASP A 109 -14.00 18.94 0.80
N TYR A 110 -12.70 18.80 0.47
CA TYR A 110 -12.16 17.75 -0.37
C TYR A 110 -10.88 17.19 0.21
N VAL A 111 -10.69 15.88 0.09
CA VAL A 111 -9.44 15.18 0.34
C VAL A 111 -9.06 14.41 -0.92
N VAL A 112 -7.91 14.73 -1.50
CA VAL A 112 -7.38 14.05 -2.69
C VAL A 112 -6.34 13.02 -2.28
N VAL A 113 -6.56 11.76 -2.64
CA VAL A 113 -5.72 10.63 -2.23
C VAL A 113 -5.10 9.98 -3.47
N PRO A 114 -3.77 9.79 -3.52
CA PRO A 114 -3.13 9.04 -4.60
C PRO A 114 -3.51 7.56 -4.53
N VAL A 115 -3.82 6.97 -5.69
CA VAL A 115 -4.33 5.61 -5.78
C VAL A 115 -3.44 4.76 -6.69
N GLY A 116 -2.77 3.79 -6.09
CA GLY A 116 -2.14 2.67 -6.79
C GLY A 116 -2.98 1.41 -6.59
N GLY A 117 -2.61 0.58 -5.62
CA GLY A 117 -3.36 -0.63 -5.23
C GLY A 117 -4.62 -0.37 -4.39
N GLY A 118 -4.84 0.87 -3.95
CA GLY A 118 -6.09 1.31 -3.30
C GLY A 118 -6.12 1.25 -1.77
N GLY A 119 -5.18 0.59 -1.10
CA GLY A 119 -5.20 0.44 0.36
C GLY A 119 -5.22 1.76 1.13
N LEU A 120 -4.50 2.79 0.65
CA LEU A 120 -4.49 4.11 1.27
C LEU A 120 -5.87 4.78 1.21
N ILE A 121 -6.47 4.83 0.02
CA ILE A 121 -7.78 5.48 -0.14
C ILE A 121 -8.88 4.71 0.58
N SER A 122 -8.82 3.37 0.60
CA SER A 122 -9.80 2.54 1.33
C SER A 122 -9.80 2.89 2.83
N GLY A 123 -8.64 2.99 3.44
CA GLY A 123 -8.53 3.38 4.86
C GLY A 123 -8.97 4.82 5.11
N VAL A 124 -8.45 5.77 4.35
CA VAL A 124 -8.75 7.21 4.50
C VAL A 124 -10.23 7.48 4.24
N ALA A 125 -10.79 6.96 3.13
CA ALA A 125 -12.19 7.18 2.80
C ALA A 125 -13.14 6.54 3.81
N SER A 126 -12.82 5.34 4.29
CA SER A 126 -13.61 4.68 5.32
C SER A 126 -13.71 5.50 6.59
N ALA A 127 -12.59 6.04 7.07
CA ALA A 127 -12.55 6.87 8.27
C ALA A 127 -13.28 8.20 8.05
N ILE A 128 -13.00 8.92 6.96
CA ILE A 128 -13.65 10.19 6.66
C ILE A 128 -15.16 10.03 6.54
N LYS A 129 -15.63 9.02 5.80
CA LYS A 129 -17.08 8.84 5.59
C LYS A 129 -17.85 8.48 6.85
N GLN A 130 -17.20 7.88 7.84
CA GLN A 130 -17.81 7.59 9.14
C GLN A 130 -17.81 8.81 10.06
N LEU A 131 -16.79 9.67 9.99
CA LEU A 131 -16.61 10.79 10.91
C LEU A 131 -17.21 12.10 10.38
N ASP A 132 -16.99 12.41 9.11
CA ASP A 132 -17.59 13.56 8.42
C ASP A 132 -17.95 13.23 6.96
N PRO A 133 -19.15 12.70 6.70
CA PRO A 133 -19.59 12.29 5.37
C PRO A 133 -19.74 13.46 4.38
N ARG A 134 -19.69 14.71 4.83
CA ARG A 134 -19.77 15.90 3.97
C ARG A 134 -18.49 16.07 3.15
N ILE A 135 -17.36 15.63 3.68
CA ILE A 135 -16.07 15.71 2.99
C ILE A 135 -16.06 14.75 1.80
N ARG A 136 -15.68 15.26 0.65
CA ARG A 136 -15.56 14.47 -0.58
C ARG A 136 -14.14 13.91 -0.72
N VAL A 137 -14.03 12.59 -0.79
CA VAL A 137 -12.76 11.91 -1.03
C VAL A 137 -12.63 11.64 -2.53
N ILE A 138 -11.52 12.08 -3.12
CA ILE A 138 -11.22 11.97 -4.55
C ILE A 138 -9.96 11.12 -4.70
N GLY A 139 -10.07 9.99 -5.41
CA GLY A 139 -8.94 9.17 -5.79
C GLY A 139 -8.26 9.72 -7.06
N ALA A 140 -6.93 9.85 -7.03
CA ALA A 140 -6.13 10.27 -8.18
C ALA A 140 -5.17 9.14 -8.61
N THR A 141 -5.31 8.64 -9.85
CA THR A 141 -4.43 7.63 -10.44
C THR A 141 -3.50 8.24 -11.47
N ALA A 142 -2.33 7.66 -11.67
CA ALA A 142 -1.46 8.05 -12.77
C ALA A 142 -2.03 7.56 -14.12
N LYS A 143 -2.02 8.43 -15.14
CA LYS A 143 -2.48 8.08 -16.50
C LYS A 143 -1.75 6.84 -17.06
N GLY A 144 -0.47 6.67 -16.72
CA GLY A 144 0.32 5.52 -17.15
C GLY A 144 0.18 4.28 -16.27
N ALA A 145 -0.68 4.31 -15.22
CA ALA A 145 -1.03 3.19 -14.34
C ALA A 145 -2.53 3.25 -13.98
N PRO A 146 -3.45 3.10 -14.96
CA PRO A 146 -4.86 3.39 -14.78
C PRO A 146 -5.69 2.19 -14.29
N ALA A 147 -5.07 1.11 -13.83
CA ALA A 147 -5.78 -0.14 -13.51
C ALA A 147 -6.95 0.08 -12.54
N MET A 148 -6.72 0.77 -11.42
CA MET A 148 -7.78 1.05 -10.44
C MET A 148 -8.89 1.96 -11.01
N TYR A 149 -8.54 3.01 -11.74
CA TYR A 149 -9.53 3.88 -12.39
C TYR A 149 -10.42 3.10 -13.36
N ASN A 150 -9.81 2.27 -14.23
CA ASN A 150 -10.56 1.47 -15.19
C ASN A 150 -11.45 0.44 -14.48
N SER A 151 -10.94 -0.20 -13.42
CA SER A 151 -11.70 -1.16 -12.61
C SER A 151 -12.89 -0.52 -11.92
N PHE A 152 -12.69 0.65 -11.32
CA PHE A 152 -13.74 1.42 -10.67
C PHE A 152 -14.83 1.81 -11.66
N GLN A 153 -14.47 2.34 -12.84
CA GLN A 153 -15.43 2.73 -13.88
C GLN A 153 -16.22 1.53 -14.42
N ALA A 154 -15.61 0.37 -14.50
CA ALA A 154 -16.24 -0.84 -15.02
C ALA A 154 -16.99 -1.66 -13.97
N GLY A 155 -16.83 -1.35 -12.68
CA GLY A 155 -17.39 -2.15 -11.58
C GLY A 155 -16.82 -3.57 -11.49
N LYS A 156 -15.64 -3.82 -12.07
CA LYS A 156 -14.95 -5.11 -12.04
C LYS A 156 -13.44 -4.91 -12.20
N VAL A 157 -12.66 -5.89 -11.76
CA VAL A 157 -11.20 -5.86 -11.90
C VAL A 157 -10.78 -5.79 -13.37
N ILE A 158 -9.98 -4.78 -13.70
CA ILE A 158 -9.31 -4.59 -14.99
C ILE A 158 -7.84 -4.31 -14.71
N ASN A 159 -7.00 -5.31 -14.95
CA ASN A 159 -5.55 -5.16 -14.79
C ASN A 159 -4.94 -4.47 -16.01
N SER A 160 -3.84 -3.78 -15.82
CA SER A 160 -3.09 -3.14 -16.90
C SER A 160 -2.02 -4.07 -17.45
N THR A 161 -1.84 -4.09 -18.77
CA THR A 161 -0.79 -4.89 -19.42
C THR A 161 0.61 -4.31 -19.20
N SER A 162 0.69 -3.00 -18.93
CA SER A 162 1.95 -2.30 -18.66
C SER A 162 1.72 -1.09 -17.77
N VAL A 163 2.77 -0.68 -17.07
CA VAL A 163 2.78 0.52 -16.23
C VAL A 163 3.94 1.41 -16.66
N ARG A 164 3.65 2.68 -16.99
CA ARG A 164 4.64 3.68 -17.41
C ARG A 164 4.32 5.02 -16.75
N THR A 165 4.90 5.26 -15.58
CA THR A 165 4.72 6.51 -14.83
C THR A 165 5.96 6.85 -14.01
N ILE A 166 6.23 8.14 -13.81
CA ILE A 166 7.24 8.60 -12.85
C ILE A 166 6.76 8.52 -11.40
N ALA A 167 5.45 8.37 -11.20
CA ALA A 167 4.84 8.20 -9.88
C ALA A 167 4.94 6.72 -9.45
N ASP A 168 6.14 6.27 -9.13
CA ASP A 168 6.46 4.87 -8.82
C ASP A 168 5.68 4.32 -7.62
N GLY A 169 5.36 5.18 -6.64
CA GLY A 169 4.58 4.80 -5.46
C GLY A 169 3.12 4.40 -5.73
N ILE A 170 2.58 4.73 -6.92
CA ILE A 170 1.23 4.34 -7.36
C ILE A 170 1.24 3.57 -8.69
N ALA A 171 2.40 3.04 -9.07
CA ALA A 171 2.60 2.29 -10.29
C ALA A 171 2.15 0.82 -10.13
N VAL A 172 0.85 0.60 -9.92
CA VAL A 172 0.26 -0.71 -9.70
C VAL A 172 -0.43 -1.20 -10.97
N ARG A 173 -0.15 -2.45 -11.35
CA ARG A 173 -0.69 -3.13 -12.53
C ARG A 173 -1.94 -3.92 -12.21
N ASP A 174 -1.91 -4.65 -11.10
CA ASP A 174 -2.94 -5.61 -10.74
C ASP A 174 -3.75 -5.10 -9.54
N VAL A 175 -5.06 -5.01 -9.72
CA VAL A 175 -6.01 -4.52 -8.72
C VAL A 175 -6.57 -5.70 -7.93
N SER A 176 -6.65 -5.54 -6.60
CA SER A 176 -7.33 -6.53 -5.76
C SER A 176 -8.85 -6.36 -5.83
N PRO A 177 -9.61 -7.47 -5.96
CA PRO A 177 -11.07 -7.46 -5.86
C PRO A 177 -11.57 -6.93 -4.50
N ASN A 178 -10.87 -7.26 -3.40
CA ASN A 178 -11.25 -6.84 -2.06
C ASN A 178 -11.19 -5.32 -1.93
N VAL A 179 -10.09 -4.73 -2.36
CA VAL A 179 -9.89 -3.27 -2.34
C VAL A 179 -10.90 -2.56 -3.23
N LEU A 180 -11.16 -3.09 -4.44
CA LEU A 180 -12.15 -2.52 -5.36
C LEU A 180 -13.55 -2.47 -4.73
N ASN A 181 -13.98 -3.53 -4.06
CA ASN A 181 -15.28 -3.58 -3.39
C ASN A 181 -15.39 -2.55 -2.24
N GLU A 182 -14.32 -2.36 -1.47
CA GLU A 182 -14.25 -1.35 -0.42
C GLU A 182 -14.32 0.07 -0.98
N GLU A 183 -13.64 0.34 -2.11
CA GLU A 183 -13.64 1.66 -2.75
C GLU A 183 -14.97 2.03 -3.40
N ILE A 184 -15.62 1.09 -4.11
CA ILE A 184 -16.88 1.34 -4.83
C ILE A 184 -17.97 1.82 -3.88
N GLY A 185 -17.99 1.32 -2.64
CA GLY A 185 -19.00 1.72 -1.65
C GLY A 185 -18.74 3.06 -0.95
N ARG A 186 -17.53 3.61 -0.98
CA ARG A 186 -17.11 4.67 -0.06
C ARG A 186 -16.45 5.91 -0.69
N ALA A 187 -15.87 5.80 -1.86
CA ALA A 187 -15.23 6.92 -2.55
C ALA A 187 -15.93 7.27 -3.86
N SER A 188 -16.07 8.55 -4.14
CA SER A 188 -16.38 9.00 -5.50
C SER A 188 -15.07 9.17 -6.26
N CYS A 189 -14.58 8.13 -6.92
CA CYS A 189 -13.45 8.28 -7.83
C CYS A 189 -13.87 9.13 -9.05
N ARG A 190 -13.38 10.34 -9.10
CA ARG A 190 -13.41 11.17 -10.31
C ARG A 190 -12.01 11.70 -10.54
N GLU A 191 -11.52 11.44 -11.74
CA GLU A 191 -10.42 12.08 -12.45
C GLU A 191 -9.09 11.35 -12.58
N ARG A 192 -8.64 11.33 -13.87
CA ARG A 192 -7.26 11.08 -14.29
C ARG A 192 -6.50 12.40 -14.18
N VAL A 193 -5.39 12.40 -13.49
CA VAL A 193 -4.35 13.40 -13.66
C VAL A 193 -3.23 12.81 -14.52
#